data_08b345b21e5211175e4ed09cda5371db
#
_entry.id   08b345b21e5211175e4ed09cda5371db
#
_cell.length_a   1.000
_cell.length_b   1.000
_cell.length_c   1.000
_cell.angle_alpha   90.00
_cell.angle_beta   90.00
_cell.angle_gamma   90.00
#
_symmetry.space_group_name_H-M   'P 1'
#
loop_
_entity.id
_entity.type
_entity.pdbx_description
1 polymer ?
#
loop_
_entity_poly.entity_id
_entity_poly.type
_entity_poly.pdbx_seq_one_letter_code
_entity_poly.pdbx_strand_id
1 'polypeptide(L)'
;MKRKALLVVCLVMLMGLFAAPSLQAEVKFLRMASGPEGGSWYPLGSAMMNIVEEELGISTSNGPGGGVGNCKVVDSGRADLGWSYTHTTYNAYNARGKFEKERKNIRHLMSLYPGVFQIVFPEKSDITSIADLKDKHIVPGKVGFTGTAIAELVLKAYGMTFDSIKKSGGAISYVGYSDSAALMKDGHSKAYMAVTSCPQSTIIDLNFQPGVRFLGIDDKAFQRIKELEPGLMRTEIPVDAYKGLEAPVPTVGTVTNIIINKDVPDDVAYNIVKALYAHWDDLKQVKKKAIEASD
;
A
#
# COMPACT_ATOMS: atom_id res chain seq x y z
N MET A 1 21.91 6.09 -68.43
CA MET A 1 22.70 5.78 -67.24
C MET A 1 22.52 6.76 -66.10
N LYS A 2 22.49 8.08 -66.30
CA LYS A 2 22.38 9.11 -65.22
C LYS A 2 21.05 9.06 -64.46
N ARG A 3 19.89 8.71 -65.08
CA ARG A 3 18.57 8.61 -64.36
C ARG A 3 18.48 7.39 -63.44
N LYS A 4 19.13 6.27 -63.76
CA LYS A 4 19.15 5.07 -62.89
C LYS A 4 20.06 5.27 -61.67
N ALA A 5 21.16 6.01 -61.83
CA ALA A 5 22.07 6.34 -60.72
C ALA A 5 21.36 7.32 -59.71
N LEU A 6 20.57 8.26 -60.19
CA LEU A 6 19.83 9.22 -59.36
C LEU A 6 18.75 8.50 -58.51
N LEU A 7 18.03 7.52 -59.08
CA LEU A 7 17.02 6.71 -58.38
C LEU A 7 17.64 5.83 -57.28
N VAL A 8 18.81 5.27 -57.49
CA VAL A 8 19.52 4.46 -56.49
C VAL A 8 19.99 5.33 -55.33
N VAL A 9 20.51 6.54 -55.63
CA VAL A 9 20.95 7.48 -54.57
C VAL A 9 19.74 7.99 -53.74
N CYS A 10 18.60 8.25 -54.35
CA CYS A 10 17.38 8.63 -53.63
C CYS A 10 16.83 7.48 -52.77
N LEU A 11 16.93 6.22 -53.24
CA LEU A 11 16.49 5.03 -52.50
C LEU A 11 17.38 4.75 -51.28
N VAL A 12 18.71 4.95 -51.42
CA VAL A 12 19.67 4.82 -50.31
C VAL A 12 19.49 5.94 -49.28
N MET A 13 19.22 7.16 -49.73
CA MET A 13 18.89 8.27 -48.80
C MET A 13 17.54 8.04 -48.05
N LEU A 14 16.52 7.46 -48.71
CA LEU A 14 15.25 7.12 -48.04
C LEU A 14 15.41 5.99 -47.01
N MET A 15 16.26 5.00 -47.26
CA MET A 15 16.57 3.92 -46.29
C MET A 15 17.40 4.41 -45.10
N GLY A 16 18.20 5.46 -45.24
CA GLY A 16 18.97 6.07 -44.16
C GLY A 16 18.11 6.86 -43.14
N LEU A 17 16.90 7.32 -43.55
CA LEU A 17 15.99 8.06 -42.66
C LEU A 17 15.20 7.16 -41.69
N PHE A 18 15.15 5.85 -41.92
CA PHE A 18 14.44 4.90 -41.04
C PHE A 18 15.31 4.28 -39.91
N ALA A 19 16.61 4.59 -39.91
CA ALA A 19 17.54 4.12 -38.90
C ALA A 19 17.92 5.20 -37.87
N ALA A 20 17.08 6.23 -37.65
CA ALA A 20 17.26 7.09 -36.50
C ALA A 20 17.01 6.26 -35.25
N PRO A 21 18.00 6.08 -34.33
CA PRO A 21 17.74 5.49 -33.05
C PRO A 21 16.64 6.37 -32.39
N SER A 22 15.54 5.77 -31.97
CA SER A 22 14.56 6.47 -31.14
C SER A 22 15.35 7.04 -29.95
N LEU A 23 15.54 8.37 -29.93
CA LEU A 23 16.03 9.05 -28.74
C LEU A 23 14.97 8.83 -27.66
N GLN A 24 15.11 7.75 -26.92
CA GLN A 24 14.31 7.53 -25.72
C GLN A 24 14.75 8.60 -24.75
N ALA A 25 13.81 9.48 -24.35
CA ALA A 25 14.13 10.56 -23.43
C ALA A 25 14.70 9.95 -22.15
N GLU A 26 15.94 10.34 -21.82
CA GLU A 26 16.64 9.91 -20.61
C GLU A 26 15.79 10.27 -19.40
N VAL A 27 15.45 9.28 -18.58
CA VAL A 27 14.72 9.50 -17.31
C VAL A 27 15.70 10.12 -16.31
N LYS A 28 15.48 11.39 -15.96
CA LYS A 28 16.36 12.13 -15.02
C LYS A 28 15.80 12.19 -13.61
N PHE A 29 14.53 11.88 -13.41
CA PHE A 29 13.87 12.01 -12.13
C PHE A 29 12.75 10.97 -11.98
N LEU A 30 12.67 10.33 -10.80
CA LEU A 30 11.61 9.39 -10.45
C LEU A 30 10.98 9.77 -9.11
N ARG A 31 9.65 9.74 -9.06
CA ARG A 31 8.83 10.05 -7.88
C ARG A 31 8.14 8.80 -7.38
N MET A 32 8.28 8.50 -6.11
CA MET A 32 7.56 7.42 -5.46
C MET A 32 6.48 7.95 -4.50
N ALA A 33 5.27 7.43 -4.63
CA ALA A 33 4.20 7.59 -3.65
C ALA A 33 4.21 6.39 -2.69
N SER A 34 4.66 6.61 -1.45
CA SER A 34 4.87 5.55 -0.46
C SER A 34 3.67 5.32 0.45
N GLY A 35 3.90 5.18 1.73
CA GLY A 35 2.91 4.97 2.77
C GLY A 35 2.80 6.14 3.73
N PRO A 36 1.91 6.04 4.72
CA PRO A 36 1.82 7.03 5.78
C PRO A 36 3.02 6.96 6.71
N GLU A 37 3.29 8.07 7.38
CA GLU A 37 4.16 8.10 8.55
C GLU A 37 3.65 7.14 9.63
N GLY A 38 4.55 6.50 10.38
CA GLY A 38 4.21 5.44 11.33
C GLY A 38 3.92 4.08 10.70
N GLY A 39 4.08 3.95 9.36
CA GLY A 39 4.01 2.70 8.61
C GLY A 39 5.36 2.32 8.00
N SER A 40 5.56 1.04 7.67
CA SER A 40 6.81 0.52 7.11
C SER A 40 7.09 0.95 5.66
N TRP A 41 6.09 1.38 4.90
CA TRP A 41 6.25 1.73 3.50
C TRP A 41 7.08 3.01 3.31
N TYR A 42 6.93 4.00 4.20
CA TYR A 42 7.63 5.28 4.05
C TYR A 42 9.15 5.13 4.17
N PRO A 43 9.71 4.53 5.26
CA PRO A 43 11.15 4.33 5.37
C PRO A 43 11.70 3.34 4.32
N LEU A 44 10.95 2.28 3.98
CA LEU A 44 11.36 1.37 2.91
C LEU A 44 11.36 2.04 1.54
N GLY A 45 10.36 2.85 1.23
CA GLY A 45 10.29 3.63 -0.01
C GLY A 45 11.46 4.60 -0.13
N SER A 46 11.85 5.27 0.97
CA SER A 46 13.03 6.12 0.98
C SER A 46 14.31 5.33 0.70
N ALA A 47 14.49 4.18 1.35
CA ALA A 47 15.65 3.32 1.11
C ALA A 47 15.69 2.80 -0.34
N MET A 48 14.56 2.36 -0.88
CA MET A 48 14.46 1.92 -2.28
C MET A 48 14.84 3.03 -3.25
N MET A 49 14.35 4.25 -3.03
CA MET A 49 14.63 5.38 -3.92
C MET A 49 16.09 5.84 -3.82
N ASN A 50 16.71 5.76 -2.64
CA ASN A 50 18.15 6.00 -2.50
C ASN A 50 18.98 4.98 -3.28
N ILE A 51 18.66 3.69 -3.19
CA ILE A 51 19.31 2.64 -3.98
C ILE A 51 19.16 2.91 -5.48
N VAL A 52 17.98 3.29 -5.95
CA VAL A 52 17.74 3.65 -7.35
C VAL A 52 18.60 4.85 -7.77
N GLU A 53 18.71 5.86 -6.92
CA GLU A 53 19.55 7.03 -7.20
C GLU A 53 21.05 6.67 -7.28
N GLU A 54 21.53 5.87 -6.33
CA GLU A 54 22.95 5.43 -6.28
C GLU A 54 23.31 4.51 -7.45
N GLU A 55 22.47 3.53 -7.80
CA GLU A 55 22.76 2.53 -8.81
C GLU A 55 22.49 2.99 -10.25
N LEU A 56 21.47 3.84 -10.45
CA LEU A 56 21.05 4.26 -11.79
C LEU A 56 21.47 5.69 -12.16
N GLY A 57 21.90 6.51 -11.17
CA GLY A 57 22.20 7.92 -11.39
C GLY A 57 20.95 8.77 -11.69
N ILE A 58 19.76 8.28 -11.37
CA ILE A 58 18.48 8.97 -11.60
C ILE A 58 18.06 9.63 -10.30
N SER A 59 17.92 10.96 -10.28
CA SER A 59 17.44 11.66 -9.09
C SER A 59 16.06 11.18 -8.66
N THR A 60 15.83 11.12 -7.35
CA THR A 60 14.60 10.52 -6.83
C THR A 60 13.91 11.39 -5.78
N SER A 61 12.63 11.11 -5.54
CA SER A 61 11.91 11.60 -4.37
C SER A 61 10.93 10.54 -3.86
N ASN A 62 10.71 10.56 -2.54
CA ASN A 62 9.72 9.72 -1.87
C ASN A 62 8.75 10.60 -1.10
N GLY A 63 7.45 10.37 -1.27
CA GLY A 63 6.39 11.12 -0.60
C GLY A 63 5.38 10.23 0.12
N PRO A 64 4.64 10.76 1.11
CA PRO A 64 3.61 10.01 1.80
C PRO A 64 2.45 9.67 0.86
N GLY A 65 1.74 8.57 1.17
CA GLY A 65 0.62 8.10 0.36
C GLY A 65 -0.22 7.03 1.03
N GLY A 66 -0.93 6.28 0.22
CA GLY A 66 -1.76 5.14 0.64
C GLY A 66 -2.25 4.39 -0.58
N GLY A 67 -2.36 3.06 -0.50
CA GLY A 67 -2.47 2.16 -1.65
C GLY A 67 -3.53 2.54 -2.70
N VAL A 68 -4.74 2.95 -2.28
CA VAL A 68 -5.80 3.42 -3.21
C VAL A 68 -5.42 4.76 -3.85
N GLY A 69 -4.88 5.70 -3.05
CA GLY A 69 -4.42 7.00 -3.54
C GLY A 69 -3.24 6.86 -4.49
N ASN A 70 -2.30 5.99 -4.17
CA ASN A 70 -1.09 5.75 -4.97
C ASN A 70 -1.45 5.22 -6.38
N CYS A 71 -2.41 4.29 -6.49
CA CYS A 71 -2.89 3.86 -7.80
C CYS A 71 -3.42 5.05 -8.64
N LYS A 72 -4.07 6.03 -8.03
CA LYS A 72 -4.60 7.21 -8.73
C LYS A 72 -3.49 8.17 -9.17
N VAL A 73 -2.49 8.41 -8.32
CA VAL A 73 -1.39 9.33 -8.64
C VAL A 73 -0.41 8.74 -9.64
N VAL A 74 -0.12 7.43 -9.55
CA VAL A 74 0.72 6.73 -10.53
C VAL A 74 0.02 6.66 -11.89
N ASP A 75 -1.28 6.29 -11.94
CA ASP A 75 -2.05 6.28 -13.19
C ASP A 75 -2.06 7.65 -13.90
N SER A 76 -2.08 8.75 -13.12
CA SER A 76 -2.08 10.11 -13.67
C SER A 76 -0.69 10.67 -14.00
N GLY A 77 0.40 9.92 -13.81
CA GLY A 77 1.78 10.38 -14.02
C GLY A 77 2.28 11.40 -12.99
N ARG A 78 1.56 11.64 -11.89
CA ARG A 78 2.01 12.51 -10.79
C ARG A 78 3.05 11.84 -9.89
N ALA A 79 3.09 10.52 -9.89
CA ALA A 79 4.20 9.71 -9.39
C ALA A 79 4.53 8.64 -10.42
N ASP A 80 5.77 8.23 -10.46
CA ASP A 80 6.29 7.23 -11.41
C ASP A 80 6.19 5.83 -10.81
N LEU A 81 6.42 5.71 -9.50
CA LEU A 81 6.25 4.49 -8.72
C LEU A 81 5.28 4.70 -7.55
N GLY A 82 4.74 3.61 -7.03
CA GLY A 82 3.89 3.68 -5.85
C GLY A 82 3.76 2.35 -5.12
N TRP A 83 3.59 2.44 -3.81
CA TRP A 83 3.23 1.31 -2.98
C TRP A 83 1.74 1.04 -3.06
N SER A 84 1.36 -0.22 -3.20
CA SER A 84 -0.02 -0.65 -3.18
C SER A 84 -0.14 -2.07 -2.64
N TYR A 85 -1.34 -2.64 -2.77
CA TYR A 85 -1.61 -4.05 -2.53
C TYR A 85 -2.16 -4.68 -3.79
N THR A 86 -1.88 -5.96 -4.01
CA THR A 86 -2.23 -6.67 -5.26
C THR A 86 -3.71 -6.58 -5.59
N HIS A 87 -4.61 -6.80 -4.61
CA HIS A 87 -6.06 -6.66 -4.83
C HIS A 87 -6.46 -5.21 -5.15
N THR A 88 -5.84 -4.22 -4.50
CA THR A 88 -6.09 -2.78 -4.76
C THR A 88 -5.65 -2.41 -6.18
N THR A 89 -4.48 -2.90 -6.61
CA THR A 89 -3.97 -2.70 -7.97
C THR A 89 -4.88 -3.34 -9.00
N TYR A 90 -5.35 -4.57 -8.76
CA TYR A 90 -6.32 -5.24 -9.62
C TYR A 90 -7.63 -4.46 -9.72
N ASN A 91 -8.16 -3.99 -8.59
CA ASN A 91 -9.37 -3.18 -8.55
C ASN A 91 -9.22 -1.85 -9.28
N ALA A 92 -8.06 -1.20 -9.14
CA ALA A 92 -7.75 0.04 -9.87
C ALA A 92 -7.75 -0.19 -11.38
N TYR A 93 -7.10 -1.25 -11.85
CA TYR A 93 -7.00 -1.58 -13.27
C TYR A 93 -8.37 -1.92 -13.90
N ASN A 94 -9.32 -2.46 -13.12
CA ASN A 94 -10.62 -2.95 -13.59
C ASN A 94 -11.82 -2.11 -13.10
N ALA A 95 -11.62 -0.89 -12.63
CA ALA A 95 -12.69 0.01 -12.13
C ALA A 95 -13.58 -0.65 -11.07
N ARG A 96 -12.97 -1.32 -10.05
CA ARG A 96 -13.70 -2.01 -8.96
C ARG A 96 -13.48 -1.31 -7.61
N GLY A 97 -14.34 -1.62 -6.64
CA GLY A 97 -14.23 -1.14 -5.27
C GLY A 97 -14.22 0.39 -5.17
N LYS A 98 -13.10 0.97 -4.79
CA LYS A 98 -12.92 2.44 -4.63
C LYS A 98 -12.56 3.18 -5.93
N PHE A 99 -12.64 2.53 -7.08
CA PHE A 99 -12.28 3.10 -8.37
C PHE A 99 -13.49 3.17 -9.29
N GLU A 100 -13.92 4.39 -9.62
CA GLU A 100 -15.07 4.67 -10.53
C GLU A 100 -14.69 4.48 -12.00
N LYS A 101 -13.40 4.48 -12.31
CA LYS A 101 -12.86 4.28 -13.66
C LYS A 101 -11.58 3.46 -13.64
N GLU A 102 -11.31 2.80 -14.76
CA GLU A 102 -10.10 2.02 -14.96
C GLU A 102 -8.84 2.89 -14.86
N ARG A 103 -7.77 2.29 -14.29
CA ARG A 103 -6.44 2.89 -14.14
C ARG A 103 -5.44 2.10 -14.99
N LYS A 104 -5.53 2.29 -16.33
CA LYS A 104 -4.78 1.48 -17.29
C LYS A 104 -3.31 1.87 -17.46
N ASN A 105 -2.89 2.97 -16.84
CA ASN A 105 -1.48 3.40 -16.91
C ASN A 105 -0.61 2.80 -15.80
N ILE A 106 -1.17 2.01 -14.88
CA ILE A 106 -0.39 1.31 -13.87
C ILE A 106 0.07 -0.06 -14.38
N ARG A 107 1.27 -0.46 -13.94
CA ARG A 107 1.82 -1.80 -14.12
C ARG A 107 2.28 -2.34 -12.76
N HIS A 108 2.22 -3.65 -12.60
CA HIS A 108 2.82 -4.33 -11.47
C HIS A 108 4.32 -4.42 -11.70
N LEU A 109 5.13 -3.92 -10.78
CA LEU A 109 6.59 -3.99 -10.87
C LEU A 109 7.13 -5.20 -10.09
N MET A 110 6.80 -5.31 -8.80
CA MET A 110 7.23 -6.42 -7.95
C MET A 110 6.28 -6.63 -6.76
N SER A 111 6.20 -7.86 -6.27
CA SER A 111 5.54 -8.21 -5.02
C SER A 111 6.55 -8.30 -3.88
N LEU A 112 6.12 -7.97 -2.66
CA LEU A 112 6.99 -7.92 -1.50
C LEU A 112 6.49 -8.87 -0.39
N TYR A 113 5.88 -8.37 0.63
CA TYR A 113 5.48 -9.11 1.82
C TYR A 113 3.97 -9.00 2.09
N PRO A 114 3.40 -9.89 2.91
CA PRO A 114 1.99 -9.80 3.29
C PRO A 114 1.66 -8.51 4.03
N GLY A 115 0.54 -7.88 3.68
CA GLY A 115 -0.14 -6.88 4.47
C GLY A 115 -1.24 -7.57 5.27
N VAL A 116 -1.25 -7.37 6.58
CA VAL A 116 -2.20 -7.97 7.52
C VAL A 116 -3.15 -6.89 8.02
N PHE A 117 -4.45 -7.12 7.93
CA PHE A 117 -5.43 -6.21 8.48
C PHE A 117 -5.53 -6.43 9.99
N GLN A 118 -5.39 -5.37 10.77
CA GLN A 118 -5.34 -5.42 12.22
C GLN A 118 -6.38 -4.46 12.79
N ILE A 119 -7.13 -4.94 13.76
CA ILE A 119 -8.12 -4.17 14.52
C ILE A 119 -7.70 -4.24 15.97
N VAL A 120 -7.31 -3.10 16.55
CA VAL A 120 -6.91 -3.00 17.95
C VAL A 120 -7.83 -2.06 18.71
N PHE A 121 -7.99 -2.32 19.99
CA PHE A 121 -8.84 -1.55 20.92
C PHE A 121 -8.20 -1.54 22.31
N PRO A 122 -8.49 -0.54 23.17
CA PRO A 122 -7.86 -0.46 24.49
C PRO A 122 -8.10 -1.72 25.32
N GLU A 123 -7.09 -2.21 25.99
CA GLU A 123 -7.14 -3.42 26.83
C GLU A 123 -8.28 -3.37 27.85
N LYS A 124 -8.45 -2.20 28.52
CA LYS A 124 -9.47 -1.95 29.54
C LYS A 124 -10.80 -1.48 28.96
N SER A 125 -11.24 -2.00 27.83
CA SER A 125 -12.54 -1.66 27.23
C SER A 125 -13.55 -2.81 27.35
N ASP A 126 -14.80 -2.50 27.16
CA ASP A 126 -15.94 -3.41 27.10
C ASP A 126 -16.11 -4.10 25.72
N ILE A 127 -15.22 -3.80 24.77
CA ILE A 127 -15.27 -4.34 23.42
C ILE A 127 -14.82 -5.80 23.45
N THR A 128 -15.62 -6.70 22.94
CA THR A 128 -15.35 -8.15 22.83
C THR A 128 -15.51 -8.68 21.41
N SER A 129 -16.20 -7.93 20.56
CA SER A 129 -16.50 -8.31 19.19
C SER A 129 -16.51 -7.11 18.24
N ILE A 130 -16.45 -7.36 16.93
CA ILE A 130 -16.59 -6.30 15.93
C ILE A 130 -17.98 -5.65 15.99
N ALA A 131 -19.02 -6.38 16.40
CA ALA A 131 -20.37 -5.83 16.56
C ALA A 131 -20.48 -4.75 17.63
N ASP A 132 -19.58 -4.75 18.63
CA ASP A 132 -19.55 -3.73 19.70
C ASP A 132 -19.05 -2.38 19.20
N LEU A 133 -18.51 -2.31 17.97
CA LEU A 133 -18.06 -1.06 17.35
C LEU A 133 -19.20 -0.18 16.82
N LYS A 134 -20.45 -0.63 16.88
CA LYS A 134 -21.63 0.01 16.28
C LYS A 134 -21.87 1.45 16.71
N ASP A 135 -21.45 1.83 17.92
CA ASP A 135 -21.63 3.15 18.54
C ASP A 135 -20.30 3.76 19.03
N LYS A 136 -19.16 3.18 18.63
CA LYS A 136 -17.84 3.62 19.09
C LYS A 136 -17.20 4.63 18.12
N HIS A 137 -16.28 5.43 18.64
CA HIS A 137 -15.40 6.23 17.82
C HIS A 137 -14.27 5.33 17.30
N ILE A 138 -14.20 5.11 15.97
CA ILE A 138 -13.22 4.27 15.31
C ILE A 138 -12.34 5.07 14.35
N VAL A 139 -11.10 4.60 14.13
CA VAL A 139 -10.13 5.25 13.25
C VAL A 139 -9.64 4.22 12.21
N PRO A 140 -10.22 4.22 10.99
CA PRO A 140 -9.87 3.25 9.94
C PRO A 140 -8.70 3.69 9.05
N GLY A 141 -8.04 4.81 9.35
CA GLY A 141 -7.04 5.45 8.52
C GLY A 141 -7.60 6.56 7.61
N LYS A 142 -6.73 7.24 6.86
CA LYS A 142 -7.12 8.32 5.93
C LYS A 142 -7.93 7.78 4.74
N VAL A 143 -8.79 8.63 4.19
CA VAL A 143 -9.40 8.38 2.87
C VAL A 143 -8.27 8.21 1.83
N GLY A 144 -8.36 7.14 1.03
CA GLY A 144 -7.28 6.79 0.09
C GLY A 144 -6.29 5.74 0.62
N PHE A 145 -6.38 5.36 1.90
CA PHE A 145 -5.67 4.18 2.40
C PHE A 145 -6.44 2.90 2.05
N THR A 146 -5.71 1.85 1.72
CA THR A 146 -6.30 0.51 1.53
C THR A 146 -6.93 0.00 2.83
N GLY A 147 -6.34 0.32 3.99
CA GLY A 147 -6.89 -0.04 5.31
C GLY A 147 -8.31 0.46 5.52
N THR A 148 -8.60 1.70 5.12
CA THR A 148 -9.95 2.27 5.19
C THR A 148 -10.94 1.51 4.31
N ALA A 149 -10.51 1.10 3.09
CA ALA A 149 -11.34 0.30 2.20
C ALA A 149 -11.61 -1.12 2.75
N ILE A 150 -10.60 -1.76 3.35
CA ILE A 150 -10.78 -3.08 4.00
C ILE A 150 -11.65 -2.95 5.25
N ALA A 151 -11.49 -1.90 6.06
CA ALA A 151 -12.34 -1.64 7.22
C ALA A 151 -13.83 -1.56 6.83
N GLU A 152 -14.16 -0.88 5.74
CA GLU A 152 -15.54 -0.86 5.21
C GLU A 152 -16.05 -2.25 4.83
N LEU A 153 -15.22 -3.08 4.18
CA LEU A 153 -15.59 -4.44 3.81
C LEU A 153 -15.82 -5.32 5.04
N VAL A 154 -14.93 -5.21 6.03
CA VAL A 154 -15.05 -5.94 7.30
C VAL A 154 -16.33 -5.51 8.03
N LEU A 155 -16.55 -4.24 8.23
CA LEU A 155 -17.77 -3.73 8.86
C LEU A 155 -19.03 -4.19 8.12
N LYS A 156 -19.03 -4.16 6.78
CA LYS A 156 -20.15 -4.65 5.96
C LYS A 156 -20.42 -6.14 6.16
N ALA A 157 -19.38 -6.96 6.34
CA ALA A 157 -19.54 -8.38 6.64
C ALA A 157 -20.24 -8.63 7.99
N TYR A 158 -20.14 -7.68 8.92
CA TYR A 158 -20.86 -7.68 10.20
C TYR A 158 -22.15 -6.84 10.19
N GLY A 159 -22.63 -6.45 9.00
CA GLY A 159 -23.89 -5.69 8.85
C GLY A 159 -23.80 -4.21 9.22
N MET A 160 -22.59 -3.64 9.30
CA MET A 160 -22.34 -2.26 9.66
C MET A 160 -21.75 -1.45 8.50
N THR A 161 -21.89 -0.13 8.58
CA THR A 161 -21.23 0.85 7.70
C THR A 161 -20.72 2.01 8.54
N PHE A 162 -19.80 2.82 8.03
CA PHE A 162 -19.39 4.04 8.71
C PHE A 162 -20.58 4.98 9.00
N ASP A 163 -21.55 5.03 8.10
CA ASP A 163 -22.77 5.84 8.31
C ASP A 163 -23.69 5.25 9.38
N SER A 164 -23.84 3.92 9.46
CA SER A 164 -24.62 3.30 10.52
C SER A 164 -23.99 3.53 11.89
N ILE A 165 -22.65 3.47 11.98
CA ILE A 165 -21.92 3.79 13.22
C ILE A 165 -22.19 5.22 13.66
N LYS A 166 -22.08 6.20 12.76
CA LYS A 166 -22.38 7.60 13.07
C LYS A 166 -23.85 7.80 13.52
N LYS A 167 -24.80 7.15 12.84
CA LYS A 167 -26.23 7.21 13.22
C LYS A 167 -26.50 6.60 14.59
N SER A 168 -25.68 5.65 15.03
CA SER A 168 -25.79 5.03 16.36
C SER A 168 -25.07 5.79 17.47
N GLY A 169 -24.55 6.99 17.18
CA GLY A 169 -23.84 7.83 18.17
C GLY A 169 -22.31 7.67 18.16
N GLY A 170 -21.77 6.81 17.33
CA GLY A 170 -20.32 6.66 17.13
C GLY A 170 -19.72 7.75 16.24
N ALA A 171 -18.41 7.70 16.05
CA ALA A 171 -17.67 8.64 15.20
C ALA A 171 -16.64 7.94 14.34
N ILE A 172 -16.26 8.57 13.24
CA ILE A 172 -15.19 8.08 12.34
C ILE A 172 -14.19 9.22 12.14
N SER A 173 -12.92 8.98 12.51
CA SER A 173 -11.82 9.90 12.22
C SER A 173 -10.93 9.34 11.12
N TYR A 174 -10.75 10.11 10.04
CA TYR A 174 -9.93 9.73 8.89
C TYR A 174 -8.54 10.38 8.99
N VAL A 175 -7.68 9.84 9.85
CA VAL A 175 -6.34 10.38 10.12
C VAL A 175 -5.25 9.35 9.84
N GLY A 176 -3.97 9.76 9.86
CA GLY A 176 -2.81 8.89 9.66
C GLY A 176 -2.59 7.93 10.82
N TYR A 177 -1.64 6.99 10.68
CA TYR A 177 -1.42 5.96 11.71
C TYR A 177 -0.91 6.54 13.03
N SER A 178 0.03 7.48 12.98
CA SER A 178 0.52 8.15 14.18
C SER A 178 -0.57 8.94 14.90
N ASP A 179 -1.38 9.70 14.15
CA ASP A 179 -2.53 10.44 14.72
C ASP A 179 -3.59 9.48 15.26
N SER A 180 -3.79 8.32 14.62
CA SER A 180 -4.72 7.28 15.09
C SER A 180 -4.30 6.73 16.45
N ALA A 181 -3.00 6.50 16.63
CA ALA A 181 -2.44 6.06 17.91
C ALA A 181 -2.58 7.16 18.97
N ALA A 182 -2.31 8.43 18.64
CA ALA A 182 -2.50 9.54 19.56
C ALA A 182 -3.97 9.64 20.03
N LEU A 183 -4.94 9.58 19.10
CA LEU A 183 -6.37 9.57 19.47
C LEU A 183 -6.75 8.42 20.39
N MET A 184 -6.13 7.24 20.24
CA MET A 184 -6.38 6.11 21.14
C MET A 184 -5.71 6.28 22.49
N LYS A 185 -4.47 6.76 22.56
CA LYS A 185 -3.77 7.06 23.82
C LYS A 185 -4.51 8.09 24.66
N ASP A 186 -5.06 9.11 24.01
CA ASP A 186 -5.84 10.17 24.63
C ASP A 186 -7.28 9.72 25.00
N GLY A 187 -7.65 8.47 24.70
CA GLY A 187 -8.98 7.91 24.99
C GLY A 187 -10.10 8.39 24.06
N HIS A 188 -9.77 9.17 23.05
CA HIS A 188 -10.73 9.73 22.07
C HIS A 188 -11.23 8.69 21.08
N SER A 189 -10.43 7.68 20.71
CA SER A 189 -10.89 6.58 19.88
C SER A 189 -10.95 5.26 20.64
N LYS A 190 -11.85 4.37 20.21
CA LYS A 190 -12.08 3.05 20.82
C LYS A 190 -11.63 1.88 19.94
N ALA A 191 -11.33 2.14 18.67
CA ALA A 191 -10.67 1.15 17.79
C ALA A 191 -9.81 1.86 16.75
N TYR A 192 -8.63 1.26 16.49
CA TYR A 192 -7.73 1.61 15.41
C TYR A 192 -7.65 0.44 14.43
N MET A 193 -7.76 0.74 13.15
CA MET A 193 -7.76 -0.25 12.08
C MET A 193 -6.69 0.10 11.04
N ALA A 194 -5.88 -0.90 10.67
CA ALA A 194 -4.84 -0.72 9.66
C ALA A 194 -4.60 -2.00 8.87
N VAL A 195 -4.25 -1.88 7.58
CA VAL A 195 -3.58 -2.94 6.83
C VAL A 195 -2.12 -2.54 6.65
N THR A 196 -1.23 -3.35 7.16
CA THR A 196 0.21 -3.03 7.21
C THR A 196 1.05 -4.29 7.43
N SER A 197 2.37 -4.15 7.58
CA SER A 197 3.21 -5.24 8.07
C SER A 197 2.75 -5.67 9.48
N CYS A 198 3.02 -6.90 9.84
CA CYS A 198 2.81 -7.42 11.17
C CYS A 198 4.16 -8.00 11.67
N PRO A 199 4.70 -7.49 12.78
CA PRO A 199 4.20 -6.39 13.61
C PRO A 199 4.29 -5.01 12.94
N GLN A 200 3.65 -4.01 13.54
CA GLN A 200 3.61 -2.62 13.10
C GLN A 200 3.95 -1.68 14.26
N SER A 201 4.84 -0.72 14.01
CA SER A 201 5.41 0.17 15.04
C SER A 201 4.37 0.91 15.89
N THR A 202 3.37 1.51 15.26
CA THR A 202 2.31 2.24 15.98
C THR A 202 1.47 1.31 16.88
N ILE A 203 1.29 0.04 16.50
CA ILE A 203 0.57 -0.93 17.31
C ILE A 203 1.46 -1.45 18.46
N ILE A 204 2.77 -1.63 18.22
CA ILE A 204 3.72 -1.94 19.30
C ILE A 204 3.66 -0.86 20.38
N ASP A 205 3.74 0.41 19.97
CA ASP A 205 3.67 1.57 20.86
C ASP A 205 2.35 1.62 21.64
N LEU A 206 1.21 1.36 21.00
CA LEU A 206 -0.09 1.25 21.66
C LEU A 206 -0.17 0.04 22.61
N ASN A 207 0.47 -1.07 22.24
CA ASN A 207 0.50 -2.28 23.07
C ASN A 207 1.34 -2.10 24.33
N PHE A 208 2.37 -1.25 24.25
CA PHE A 208 3.13 -0.86 25.43
C PHE A 208 2.34 0.05 26.35
N GLN A 209 1.67 1.07 25.79
CA GLN A 209 0.82 2.01 26.53
C GLN A 209 -0.25 2.62 25.61
N PRO A 210 -1.54 2.52 25.93
CA PRO A 210 -2.19 2.06 27.18
C PRO A 210 -2.38 0.55 27.34
N GLY A 211 -1.86 -0.27 26.41
CA GLY A 211 -2.18 -1.68 26.26
C GLY A 211 -3.40 -1.86 25.34
N VAL A 212 -3.31 -2.86 24.44
CA VAL A 212 -4.37 -3.14 23.49
C VAL A 212 -4.68 -4.64 23.41
N ARG A 213 -5.91 -4.93 23.00
CA ARG A 213 -6.36 -6.25 22.55
C ARG A 213 -6.68 -6.20 21.06
N PHE A 214 -6.75 -7.36 20.43
CA PHE A 214 -7.00 -7.52 19.00
C PHE A 214 -8.37 -8.16 18.77
N LEU A 215 -9.10 -7.70 17.74
CA LEU A 215 -10.33 -8.33 17.26
C LEU A 215 -10.02 -9.22 16.06
N GLY A 216 -10.39 -10.49 16.18
CA GLY A 216 -10.35 -11.43 15.07
C GLY A 216 -11.56 -11.31 14.15
N ILE A 217 -11.41 -11.81 12.93
CA ILE A 217 -12.47 -11.95 11.93
C ILE A 217 -12.85 -13.42 11.85
N ASP A 218 -14.10 -13.74 12.19
CA ASP A 218 -14.58 -15.11 12.14
C ASP A 218 -14.76 -15.64 10.70
N ASP A 219 -14.89 -16.96 10.57
CA ASP A 219 -14.96 -17.61 9.25
C ASP A 219 -16.20 -17.21 8.46
N LYS A 220 -17.33 -16.98 9.09
CA LYS A 220 -18.56 -16.54 8.43
C LYS A 220 -18.40 -15.14 7.84
N ALA A 221 -17.80 -14.22 8.61
CA ALA A 221 -17.47 -12.88 8.12
C ALA A 221 -16.40 -12.93 7.02
N PHE A 222 -15.39 -13.79 7.16
CA PHE A 222 -14.40 -13.99 6.11
C PHE A 222 -15.01 -14.45 4.79
N GLN A 223 -15.94 -15.40 4.79
CA GLN A 223 -16.62 -15.84 3.56
C GLN A 223 -17.37 -14.67 2.90
N ARG A 224 -18.09 -13.84 3.68
CA ARG A 224 -18.76 -12.64 3.15
C ARG A 224 -17.78 -11.62 2.58
N ILE A 225 -16.62 -11.43 3.24
CA ILE A 225 -15.56 -10.55 2.73
C ILE A 225 -15.02 -11.08 1.41
N LYS A 226 -14.82 -12.40 1.29
CA LYS A 226 -14.31 -13.07 0.10
C LYS A 226 -15.26 -12.94 -1.10
N GLU A 227 -16.57 -12.95 -0.86
CA GLU A 227 -17.60 -12.69 -1.89
C GLU A 227 -17.53 -11.25 -2.38
N LEU A 228 -17.31 -10.28 -1.47
CA LEU A 228 -17.22 -8.86 -1.81
C LEU A 228 -15.88 -8.49 -2.48
N GLU A 229 -14.77 -9.11 -2.02
CA GLU A 229 -13.42 -8.85 -2.46
C GLU A 229 -12.61 -10.16 -2.55
N PRO A 230 -12.69 -10.87 -3.68
CA PRO A 230 -11.99 -12.14 -3.89
C PRO A 230 -10.47 -12.06 -3.78
N GLY A 231 -9.89 -10.86 -3.91
CA GLY A 231 -8.44 -10.62 -3.82
C GLY A 231 -7.88 -10.62 -2.40
N LEU A 232 -8.74 -10.62 -1.36
CA LEU A 232 -8.29 -10.75 0.02
C LEU A 232 -8.09 -12.23 0.41
N MET A 233 -7.13 -12.48 1.29
CA MET A 233 -6.74 -13.81 1.75
C MET A 233 -7.06 -13.98 3.24
N ARG A 234 -7.33 -15.23 3.67
CA ARG A 234 -7.30 -15.58 5.08
C ARG A 234 -5.86 -15.51 5.57
N THR A 235 -5.65 -14.86 6.68
CA THR A 235 -4.37 -14.79 7.38
C THR A 235 -4.60 -14.64 8.88
N GLU A 236 -3.52 -14.49 9.63
CA GLU A 236 -3.59 -14.27 11.08
C GLU A 236 -2.52 -13.26 11.51
N ILE A 237 -2.73 -12.63 12.66
CA ILE A 237 -1.70 -11.94 13.41
C ILE A 237 -0.98 -13.02 14.21
N PRO A 238 0.32 -13.27 13.96
CA PRO A 238 1.07 -14.31 14.67
C PRO A 238 1.16 -14.03 16.19
N VAL A 239 1.22 -15.07 16.99
CA VAL A 239 1.27 -14.95 18.46
C VAL A 239 2.51 -14.20 18.97
N ASP A 240 3.61 -14.27 18.25
CA ASP A 240 4.88 -13.59 18.55
C ASP A 240 4.98 -12.17 17.98
N ALA A 241 3.95 -11.71 17.26
CA ALA A 241 3.95 -10.37 16.66
C ALA A 241 3.86 -9.25 17.71
N TYR A 242 3.12 -9.49 18.78
CA TYR A 242 2.91 -8.49 19.84
C TYR A 242 2.94 -9.15 21.23
N LYS A 243 3.52 -8.44 22.20
CA LYS A 243 3.57 -8.90 23.58
C LYS A 243 2.15 -9.11 24.15
N GLY A 244 1.93 -10.24 24.79
CA GLY A 244 0.65 -10.56 25.47
C GLY A 244 -0.40 -11.24 24.58
N LEU A 245 -0.10 -11.52 23.30
CA LEU A 245 -0.93 -12.43 22.52
C LEU A 245 -0.74 -13.86 23.00
N GLU A 246 -1.85 -14.53 23.33
CA GLU A 246 -1.86 -15.93 23.80
C GLU A 246 -2.13 -16.92 22.67
N ALA A 247 -2.75 -16.45 21.58
CA ALA A 247 -3.05 -17.24 20.38
C ALA A 247 -3.00 -16.35 19.13
N PRO A 248 -2.81 -16.95 17.93
CA PRO A 248 -2.92 -16.22 16.67
C PRO A 248 -4.32 -15.61 16.50
N VAL A 249 -4.40 -14.39 15.99
CA VAL A 249 -5.68 -13.70 15.76
C VAL A 249 -6.08 -13.79 14.29
N PRO A 250 -7.15 -14.53 13.95
CA PRO A 250 -7.55 -14.72 12.57
C PRO A 250 -8.05 -13.41 11.95
N THR A 251 -7.59 -13.10 10.73
CA THR A 251 -7.92 -11.86 10.04
C THR A 251 -7.86 -12.02 8.52
N VAL A 252 -7.93 -10.93 7.78
CA VAL A 252 -7.73 -10.86 6.33
C VAL A 252 -6.40 -10.20 5.99
N GLY A 253 -5.82 -10.62 4.87
CA GLY A 253 -4.56 -10.10 4.37
C GLY A 253 -4.55 -9.93 2.86
N THR A 254 -3.48 -9.37 2.40
CA THR A 254 -3.20 -9.13 0.98
C THR A 254 -1.68 -9.08 0.77
N VAL A 255 -1.21 -8.99 -0.47
CA VAL A 255 0.23 -8.90 -0.74
C VAL A 255 0.58 -7.46 -1.10
N THR A 256 1.61 -6.93 -0.45
CA THR A 256 2.21 -5.63 -0.77
C THR A 256 2.89 -5.71 -2.14
N ASN A 257 2.70 -4.69 -2.96
CA ASN A 257 3.37 -4.58 -4.25
C ASN A 257 3.82 -3.14 -4.56
N ILE A 258 4.81 -3.04 -5.41
CA ILE A 258 5.19 -1.80 -6.07
C ILE A 258 4.50 -1.77 -7.43
N ILE A 259 3.86 -0.66 -7.73
CA ILE A 259 3.32 -0.32 -9.04
C ILE A 259 4.18 0.75 -9.69
N ILE A 260 4.20 0.76 -11.02
CA ILE A 260 4.93 1.72 -11.84
C ILE A 260 4.02 2.26 -12.94
N ASN A 261 4.24 3.51 -13.36
CA ASN A 261 3.53 4.07 -14.49
C ASN A 261 4.05 3.43 -15.79
N LYS A 262 3.15 3.10 -16.72
CA LYS A 262 3.47 2.45 -18.01
C LYS A 262 4.41 3.26 -18.89
N ASP A 263 4.50 4.58 -18.66
CA ASP A 263 5.33 5.48 -19.47
C ASP A 263 6.80 5.53 -18.98
N VAL A 264 7.12 4.87 -17.84
CA VAL A 264 8.50 4.62 -17.43
C VAL A 264 9.08 3.56 -18.38
N PRO A 265 10.23 3.80 -19.03
CA PRO A 265 10.84 2.86 -19.98
C PRO A 265 11.11 1.49 -19.35
N ASP A 266 10.96 0.43 -20.15
CA ASP A 266 11.11 -0.96 -19.69
C ASP A 266 12.51 -1.26 -19.17
N ASP A 267 13.55 -0.71 -19.79
CA ASP A 267 14.94 -0.83 -19.34
C ASP A 267 15.18 -0.16 -17.99
N VAL A 268 14.56 1.01 -17.73
CA VAL A 268 14.59 1.68 -16.42
C VAL A 268 13.86 0.83 -15.39
N ALA A 269 12.65 0.34 -15.70
CA ALA A 269 11.90 -0.55 -14.82
C ALA A 269 12.67 -1.83 -14.47
N TYR A 270 13.33 -2.45 -15.46
CA TYR A 270 14.19 -3.61 -15.26
C TYR A 270 15.36 -3.31 -14.33
N ASN A 271 16.08 -2.20 -14.58
CA ASN A 271 17.23 -1.80 -13.76
C ASN A 271 16.83 -1.43 -12.33
N ILE A 272 15.67 -0.81 -12.11
CA ILE A 272 15.11 -0.58 -10.77
C ILE A 272 14.96 -1.93 -10.02
N VAL A 273 14.29 -2.90 -10.62
CA VAL A 273 14.09 -4.22 -9.98
C VAL A 273 15.43 -4.91 -9.72
N LYS A 274 16.34 -4.86 -10.67
CA LYS A 274 17.68 -5.45 -10.53
C LYS A 274 18.46 -4.82 -9.37
N ALA A 275 18.47 -3.49 -9.26
CA ALA A 275 19.13 -2.76 -8.17
C ALA A 275 18.51 -3.13 -6.81
N LEU A 276 17.17 -3.13 -6.70
CA LEU A 276 16.50 -3.48 -5.46
C LEU A 276 16.76 -4.93 -5.02
N TYR A 277 16.87 -5.87 -5.95
CA TYR A 277 17.23 -7.25 -5.61
C TYR A 277 18.70 -7.39 -5.20
N ALA A 278 19.62 -6.61 -5.79
CA ALA A 278 21.03 -6.61 -5.38
C ALA A 278 21.20 -6.12 -3.93
N HIS A 279 20.36 -5.21 -3.46
CA HIS A 279 20.35 -4.64 -2.10
C HIS A 279 19.23 -5.21 -1.21
N TRP A 280 18.76 -6.42 -1.50
CA TRP A 280 17.59 -6.99 -0.80
C TRP A 280 17.81 -7.17 0.71
N ASP A 281 19.04 -7.51 1.12
CA ASP A 281 19.36 -7.69 2.53
C ASP A 281 19.40 -6.36 3.28
N ASP A 282 19.84 -5.29 2.66
CA ASP A 282 19.80 -3.94 3.22
C ASP A 282 18.35 -3.48 3.44
N LEU A 283 17.49 -3.73 2.46
CA LEU A 283 16.05 -3.43 2.58
C LEU A 283 15.37 -4.23 3.70
N LYS A 284 15.77 -5.49 3.93
CA LYS A 284 15.28 -6.28 5.08
C LYS A 284 15.70 -5.66 6.41
N GLN A 285 16.94 -5.14 6.50
CA GLN A 285 17.41 -4.46 7.71
C GLN A 285 16.68 -3.14 7.96
N VAL A 286 16.39 -2.36 6.91
CA VAL A 286 15.58 -1.13 7.04
C VAL A 286 14.20 -1.46 7.59
N LYS A 287 13.55 -2.52 7.09
CA LYS A 287 12.24 -2.95 7.60
C LYS A 287 12.32 -3.37 9.07
N LYS A 288 13.34 -4.15 9.45
CA LYS A 288 13.56 -4.59 10.83
C LYS A 288 13.74 -3.40 11.76
N LYS A 289 14.62 -2.47 11.42
CA LYS A 289 14.86 -1.23 12.20
C LYS A 289 13.61 -0.35 12.32
N ALA A 290 12.82 -0.24 11.25
CA ALA A 290 11.58 0.54 11.28
C ALA A 290 10.50 -0.05 12.21
N ILE A 291 10.60 -1.34 12.57
CA ILE A 291 9.77 -2.01 13.56
C ILE A 291 10.38 -1.85 14.96
N GLU A 292 11.68 -2.06 15.10
CA GLU A 292 12.41 -2.01 16.39
C GLU A 292 12.56 -0.59 16.95
N ALA A 293 12.58 0.46 16.11
CA ALA A 293 12.70 1.86 16.57
C ALA A 293 11.47 2.39 17.34
N SER A 294 10.48 1.54 17.56
CA SER A 294 9.27 1.83 18.35
C SER A 294 9.28 1.17 19.74
N ASP A 295 10.35 0.48 20.09
CA ASP A 295 10.62 0.00 21.44
C ASP A 295 11.35 1.09 22.26
#